data_e1ef15f12d5ad9399d7e3629736147fc
#
_entry.id   e1ef15f12d5ad9399d7e3629736147fc
#
_cell.length_a   1.000
_cell.length_b   1.000
_cell.length_c   1.000
_cell.angle_alpha   90.00
_cell.angle_beta   90.00
_cell.angle_gamma   90.00
#
_symmetry.space_group_name_H-M   'P 1'
#
loop_
_entity.id
_entity.type
_entity.pdbx_description
1 polymer ?
#
loop_
_entity_poly.entity_id
_entity_poly.type
_entity_poly.pdbx_seq_one_letter_code
_entity_poly.pdbx_strand_id
1 'polypeptide(L)'
;EVLQKLELNPDTKLADLSGGWLRKAALARALVCNPNVLLLDEPTNHLDVDAIEWLENFLLEFTGSIVFISHDRSFIRKMATRIVDLDRGKLVSYPGNYDLYLTAKEESLRVEALQNELFDKRLAQEEVWIRQGIKARRTRNEGRVRALKAMREERRQRREVMGTNSSRSGKIVFEMEDVSYEIEGKQLLKDFSTTILRGDKIALVGPNGCGKTTFIKLLLGEIKPTSGSIHCGTKLDIAYFDQYRADLDPEKTVMD
;
A
#
# COMPACT_ATOMS: atom_id res chain seq x y z
N GLU A 1 4.80 27.71 16.65
CA GLU A 1 5.96 27.05 16.02
C GLU A 1 5.56 26.30 14.75
N VAL A 2 4.56 25.38 14.80
CA VAL A 2 4.08 24.64 13.60
C VAL A 2 3.54 25.62 12.56
N LEU A 3 2.67 26.55 12.94
CA LEU A 3 2.10 27.54 12.01
C LEU A 3 3.17 28.44 11.37
N GLN A 4 4.23 28.77 12.11
CA GLN A 4 5.36 29.55 11.55
C GLN A 4 6.13 28.75 10.50
N LYS A 5 6.39 27.48 10.75
CA LYS A 5 7.03 26.57 9.77
C LYS A 5 6.19 26.39 8.51
N LEU A 6 4.86 26.47 8.66
CA LEU A 6 3.91 26.31 7.56
C LEU A 6 3.56 27.64 6.88
N GLU A 7 4.13 28.75 7.36
CA GLU A 7 3.85 30.10 6.87
C GLU A 7 2.36 30.48 6.95
N LEU A 8 1.62 29.87 7.89
CA LEU A 8 0.21 30.11 8.11
C LEU A 8 -0.02 31.28 9.07
N ASN A 9 -0.85 32.23 8.67
CA ASN A 9 -1.32 33.26 9.56
C ASN A 9 -2.42 32.70 10.49
N PRO A 10 -2.21 32.70 11.82
CA PRO A 10 -3.15 32.13 12.78
C PRO A 10 -4.55 32.75 12.77
N ASP A 11 -4.65 34.03 12.42
CA ASP A 11 -5.90 34.81 12.47
C ASP A 11 -6.74 34.71 11.20
N THR A 12 -6.23 34.03 10.16
CA THR A 12 -6.95 33.87 8.89
C THR A 12 -8.07 32.84 9.04
N LYS A 13 -9.27 33.20 8.58
CA LYS A 13 -10.38 32.23 8.53
C LYS A 13 -10.10 31.16 7.49
N LEU A 14 -10.46 29.92 7.81
CA LEU A 14 -10.30 28.78 6.90
C LEU A 14 -11.07 28.96 5.60
N ALA A 15 -12.24 29.63 5.65
CA ALA A 15 -13.03 29.97 4.46
C ALA A 15 -12.30 30.87 3.45
N ASP A 16 -11.33 31.67 3.91
CA ASP A 16 -10.60 32.63 3.07
C ASP A 16 -9.33 32.00 2.44
N LEU A 17 -9.01 30.77 2.80
CA LEU A 17 -7.82 30.09 2.30
C LEU A 17 -8.06 29.43 0.94
N SER A 18 -7.08 29.51 0.05
CA SER A 18 -7.06 28.68 -1.18
C SER A 18 -6.96 27.19 -0.84
N GLY A 19 -7.31 26.32 -1.80
CA GLY A 19 -7.27 24.86 -1.59
C GLY A 19 -5.88 24.34 -1.13
N GLY A 20 -4.78 24.93 -1.63
CA GLY A 20 -3.42 24.60 -1.18
C GLY A 20 -3.15 25.02 0.27
N TRP A 21 -3.59 26.23 0.65
CA TRP A 21 -3.44 26.73 2.00
C TRP A 21 -4.33 26.01 3.01
N LEU A 22 -5.54 25.59 2.61
CA LEU A 22 -6.42 24.75 3.40
C LEU A 22 -5.76 23.39 3.72
N ARG A 23 -5.02 22.82 2.76
CA ARG A 23 -4.26 21.59 2.97
C ARG A 23 -3.06 21.78 3.88
N LYS A 24 -2.35 22.90 3.75
CA LYS A 24 -1.30 23.28 4.70
C LYS A 24 -1.88 23.39 6.12
N ALA A 25 -3.07 23.98 6.28
CA ALA A 25 -3.75 24.09 7.57
C ALA A 25 -4.16 22.71 8.12
N ALA A 26 -4.70 21.82 7.27
CA ALA A 26 -5.03 20.45 7.67
C ALA A 26 -3.79 19.65 8.10
N LEU A 27 -2.67 19.83 7.40
CA LEU A 27 -1.40 19.23 7.78
C LEU A 27 -0.87 19.82 9.09
N ALA A 28 -1.00 21.15 9.29
CA ALA A 28 -0.66 21.80 10.56
C ALA A 28 -1.40 21.15 11.73
N ARG A 29 -2.70 20.95 11.59
CA ARG A 29 -3.53 20.27 12.59
C ARG A 29 -3.02 18.86 12.91
N ALA A 30 -2.66 18.08 11.88
CA ALA A 30 -2.10 16.74 12.07
C ALA A 30 -0.76 16.74 12.82
N LEU A 31 0.02 17.83 12.69
CA LEU A 31 1.37 17.93 13.24
C LEU A 31 1.45 18.60 14.63
N VAL A 32 0.41 19.30 15.04
CA VAL A 32 0.38 19.98 16.35
C VAL A 32 0.67 19.01 17.51
N CYS A 33 0.21 17.78 17.41
CA CYS A 33 0.45 16.72 18.40
C CYS A 33 1.85 16.09 18.33
N ASN A 34 2.74 16.59 17.46
CA ASN A 34 4.08 16.04 17.23
C ASN A 34 4.07 14.51 17.04
N PRO A 35 3.40 14.00 16.00
CA PRO A 35 3.18 12.58 15.82
C PRO A 35 4.49 11.83 15.56
N ASN A 36 4.53 10.56 15.97
CA ASN A 36 5.63 9.65 15.65
C ASN A 36 5.43 8.99 14.27
N VAL A 37 4.20 8.95 13.81
CA VAL A 37 3.78 8.33 12.56
C VAL A 37 2.83 9.25 11.82
N LEU A 38 3.11 9.48 10.55
CA LEU A 38 2.29 10.29 9.66
C LEU A 38 1.74 9.39 8.54
N LEU A 39 0.43 9.31 8.44
CA LEU A 39 -0.28 8.60 7.38
C LEU A 39 -0.86 9.64 6.42
N LEU A 40 -0.49 9.57 5.15
CA LEU A 40 -0.88 10.55 4.13
C LEU A 40 -1.59 9.85 2.97
N ASP A 41 -2.82 10.24 2.68
CA ASP A 41 -3.56 9.77 1.51
C ASP A 41 -3.58 10.84 0.42
N GLU A 42 -2.84 10.60 -0.68
CA GLU A 42 -2.68 11.49 -1.84
C GLU A 42 -2.34 12.96 -1.46
N PRO A 43 -1.24 13.19 -0.72
CA PRO A 43 -0.97 14.52 -0.14
C PRO A 43 -0.63 15.59 -1.19
N THR A 44 -0.21 15.19 -2.39
CA THR A 44 0.14 16.11 -3.49
C THR A 44 -1.05 16.51 -4.38
N ASN A 45 -2.20 15.83 -4.24
CA ASN A 45 -3.36 16.10 -5.07
C ASN A 45 -3.89 17.53 -4.88
N HIS A 46 -4.16 18.21 -5.99
CA HIS A 46 -4.68 19.59 -6.04
C HIS A 46 -3.78 20.65 -5.37
N LEU A 47 -2.51 20.35 -5.11
CA LEU A 47 -1.52 21.34 -4.71
C LEU A 47 -0.86 21.96 -5.95
N ASP A 48 -0.50 23.24 -5.85
CA ASP A 48 0.39 23.90 -6.80
C ASP A 48 1.85 23.45 -6.59
N VAL A 49 2.72 23.83 -7.53
CA VAL A 49 4.13 23.41 -7.52
C VAL A 49 4.85 23.88 -6.25
N ASP A 50 4.59 25.11 -5.83
CA ASP A 50 5.23 25.71 -4.66
C ASP A 50 4.81 24.98 -3.37
N ALA A 51 3.53 24.63 -3.26
CA ALA A 51 3.02 23.86 -2.13
C ALA A 51 3.54 22.40 -2.10
N ILE A 52 3.74 21.79 -3.26
CA ILE A 52 4.36 20.46 -3.35
C ILE A 52 5.82 20.52 -2.90
N GLU A 53 6.59 21.48 -3.40
CA GLU A 53 8.00 21.65 -3.03
C GLU A 53 8.15 21.92 -1.52
N TRP A 54 7.28 22.78 -0.98
CA TRP A 54 7.23 23.01 0.44
C TRP A 54 6.92 21.71 1.22
N LEU A 55 5.91 20.94 0.80
CA LEU A 55 5.52 19.68 1.45
C LEU A 55 6.67 18.67 1.41
N GLU A 56 7.35 18.52 0.29
CA GLU A 56 8.50 17.64 0.14
C GLU A 56 9.62 18.00 1.12
N ASN A 57 9.99 19.27 1.19
CA ASN A 57 11.04 19.73 2.09
C ASN A 57 10.66 19.51 3.55
N PHE A 58 9.42 19.79 3.91
CA PHE A 58 8.90 19.53 5.25
C PHE A 58 8.97 18.03 5.62
N LEU A 59 8.50 17.13 4.73
CA LEU A 59 8.49 15.70 4.99
C LEU A 59 9.90 15.07 4.98
N LEU A 60 10.87 15.67 4.27
CA LEU A 60 12.27 15.27 4.34
C LEU A 60 12.87 15.51 5.73
N GLU A 61 12.52 16.62 6.37
CA GLU A 61 12.96 16.98 7.71
C GLU A 61 12.22 16.21 8.82
N PHE A 62 11.07 15.64 8.51
CA PHE A 62 10.27 14.90 9.48
C PHE A 62 11.00 13.64 9.96
N THR A 63 11.22 13.53 11.26
CA THR A 63 12.01 12.45 11.89
C THR A 63 11.21 11.19 12.21
N GLY A 64 9.87 11.28 12.20
CA GLY A 64 8.97 10.15 12.39
C GLY A 64 8.87 9.24 11.17
N SER A 65 8.05 8.22 11.29
CA SER A 65 7.74 7.32 10.17
C SER A 65 6.62 7.89 9.31
N ILE A 66 6.73 7.71 8.01
CA ILE A 66 5.72 8.17 7.05
C ILE A 66 5.23 6.97 6.25
N VAL A 67 3.91 6.79 6.17
CA VAL A 67 3.27 5.91 5.20
C VAL A 67 2.40 6.78 4.32
N PHE A 68 2.63 6.77 3.03
CA PHE A 68 1.89 7.62 2.11
C PHE A 68 1.43 6.88 0.86
N ILE A 69 0.26 7.28 0.38
CA ILE A 69 -0.27 6.90 -0.92
C ILE A 69 -0.01 8.06 -1.85
N SER A 70 0.57 7.80 -3.02
CA SER A 70 0.68 8.81 -4.07
C SER A 70 0.76 8.15 -5.45
N HIS A 71 0.25 8.85 -6.46
CA HIS A 71 0.43 8.54 -7.87
C HIS A 71 1.51 9.42 -8.53
N ASP A 72 2.04 10.38 -7.80
CA ASP A 72 3.13 11.24 -8.25
C ASP A 72 4.48 10.52 -8.14
N ARG A 73 5.01 10.14 -9.29
CA ARG A 73 6.29 9.41 -9.39
C ARG A 73 7.48 10.24 -8.90
N SER A 74 7.44 11.56 -9.07
CA SER A 74 8.49 12.46 -8.63
C SER A 74 8.54 12.51 -7.11
N PHE A 75 7.37 12.70 -6.50
CA PHE A 75 7.20 12.68 -5.05
C PHE A 75 7.64 11.34 -4.43
N ILE A 76 7.19 10.21 -5.01
CA ILE A 76 7.59 8.87 -4.54
C ILE A 76 9.10 8.69 -4.61
N ARG A 77 9.73 9.07 -5.74
CA ARG A 77 11.18 8.93 -5.95
C ARG A 77 12.00 9.73 -4.93
N LYS A 78 11.52 10.92 -4.57
CA LYS A 78 12.20 11.81 -3.63
C LYS A 78 12.02 11.37 -2.17
N MET A 79 10.83 10.85 -1.83
CA MET A 79 10.43 10.59 -0.45
C MET A 79 10.63 9.15 0.02
N ALA A 80 10.35 8.16 -0.84
CA ALA A 80 10.26 6.77 -0.40
C ALA A 80 11.63 6.15 -0.14
N THR A 81 11.79 5.55 1.04
CA THR A 81 12.90 4.66 1.38
C THR A 81 12.53 3.20 1.18
N ARG A 82 11.23 2.92 1.09
CA ARG A 82 10.67 1.59 0.84
C ARG A 82 9.35 1.73 0.09
N ILE A 83 9.12 0.83 -0.87
CA ILE A 83 7.87 0.77 -1.64
C ILE A 83 7.09 -0.46 -1.21
N VAL A 84 5.81 -0.31 -1.00
CA VAL A 84 4.86 -1.40 -0.80
C VAL A 84 3.85 -1.38 -1.95
N ASP A 85 3.89 -2.42 -2.77
CA ASP A 85 3.03 -2.54 -3.95
C ASP A 85 1.81 -3.41 -3.62
N LEU A 86 0.63 -2.84 -3.77
CA LEU A 86 -0.64 -3.53 -3.58
C LEU A 86 -1.26 -3.86 -4.94
N ASP A 87 -1.17 -5.11 -5.34
CA ASP A 87 -1.77 -5.59 -6.58
C ASP A 87 -2.56 -6.88 -6.36
N ARG A 88 -3.80 -6.92 -6.80
CA ARG A 88 -4.70 -8.10 -6.74
C ARG A 88 -4.81 -8.73 -5.34
N GLY A 89 -4.89 -7.89 -4.31
CA GLY A 89 -4.98 -8.32 -2.91
C GLY A 89 -3.68 -8.77 -2.28
N LYS A 90 -2.56 -8.68 -2.99
CA LYS A 90 -1.21 -8.96 -2.47
C LYS A 90 -0.47 -7.68 -2.22
N LEU A 91 0.20 -7.62 -1.09
CA LEU A 91 1.16 -6.58 -0.77
C LEU A 91 2.57 -7.17 -0.89
N VAL A 92 3.40 -6.53 -1.69
CA VAL A 92 4.80 -6.90 -1.84
C VAL A 92 5.67 -5.71 -1.43
N SER A 93 6.58 -5.93 -0.51
CA SER A 93 7.48 -4.89 -0.03
C SER A 93 8.81 -4.93 -0.79
N TYR A 94 9.17 -3.81 -1.37
CA TYR A 94 10.43 -3.61 -2.07
C TYR A 94 11.29 -2.65 -1.26
N PRO A 95 12.43 -3.10 -0.71
CA PRO A 95 13.37 -2.21 -0.05
C PRO A 95 14.09 -1.32 -1.07
N GLY A 96 14.40 -0.09 -0.69
CA GLY A 96 15.08 0.87 -1.53
C GLY A 96 14.15 1.90 -2.18
N ASN A 97 14.70 2.61 -3.14
CA ASN A 97 14.02 3.72 -3.81
C ASN A 97 13.10 3.25 -4.97
N TYR A 98 12.39 4.20 -5.55
CA TYR A 98 11.43 3.94 -6.64
C TYR A 98 12.06 3.31 -7.89
N ASP A 99 13.31 3.63 -8.23
CA ASP A 99 13.96 3.10 -9.41
C ASP A 99 14.34 1.62 -9.23
N LEU A 100 14.77 1.23 -8.03
CA LEU A 100 14.99 -0.18 -7.68
C LEU A 100 13.66 -0.96 -7.70
N TYR A 101 12.59 -0.37 -7.22
CA TYR A 101 11.26 -0.97 -7.30
C TYR A 101 10.85 -1.22 -8.76
N LEU A 102 11.01 -0.22 -9.66
CA LEU A 102 10.66 -0.38 -11.07
C LEU A 102 11.42 -1.53 -11.71
N THR A 103 12.73 -1.61 -11.48
CA THR A 103 13.57 -2.69 -12.01
C THR A 103 13.14 -4.06 -11.49
N ALA A 104 12.89 -4.17 -10.18
CA ALA A 104 12.44 -5.42 -9.56
C ALA A 104 11.03 -5.83 -10.04
N LYS A 105 10.12 -4.86 -10.22
CA LYS A 105 8.77 -5.09 -10.73
C LYS A 105 8.79 -5.57 -12.18
N GLU A 106 9.60 -4.95 -13.02
CA GLU A 106 9.77 -5.35 -14.43
C GLU A 106 10.30 -6.78 -14.55
N GLU A 107 11.34 -7.13 -13.78
CA GLU A 107 11.88 -8.49 -13.76
C GLU A 107 10.86 -9.50 -13.24
N SER A 108 10.11 -9.16 -12.19
CA SER A 108 9.04 -10.01 -11.66
C SER A 108 7.95 -10.27 -12.71
N LEU A 109 7.52 -9.24 -13.43
CA LEU A 109 6.53 -9.37 -14.50
C LEU A 109 7.06 -10.21 -15.67
N ARG A 110 8.34 -10.07 -16.01
CA ARG A 110 8.99 -10.86 -17.05
C ARG A 110 9.04 -12.34 -16.68
N VAL A 111 9.43 -12.65 -15.44
CA VAL A 111 9.45 -14.03 -14.93
C VAL A 111 8.05 -14.63 -14.90
N GLU A 112 7.05 -13.86 -14.43
CA GLU A 112 5.65 -14.30 -14.41
C GLU A 112 5.14 -14.60 -15.83
N ALA A 113 5.44 -13.72 -16.80
CA ALA A 113 5.04 -13.93 -18.19
C ALA A 113 5.66 -15.22 -18.78
N LEU A 114 6.96 -15.46 -18.54
CA LEU A 114 7.65 -16.66 -19.00
C LEU A 114 7.07 -17.93 -18.36
N GLN A 115 6.81 -17.90 -17.06
CA GLN A 115 6.20 -19.03 -16.36
C GLN A 115 4.78 -19.33 -16.85
N ASN A 116 3.99 -18.30 -17.13
CA ASN A 116 2.66 -18.44 -17.69
C ASN A 116 2.70 -19.04 -19.10
N GLU A 117 3.64 -18.61 -19.94
CA GLU A 117 3.82 -19.17 -21.29
C GLU A 117 4.20 -20.66 -21.25
N LEU A 118 5.16 -21.03 -20.39
CA LEU A 118 5.55 -22.43 -20.21
C LEU A 118 4.42 -23.30 -19.68
N PHE A 119 3.64 -22.75 -18.76
CA PHE A 119 2.48 -23.43 -18.21
C PHE A 119 1.39 -23.63 -19.27
N ASP A 120 1.09 -22.60 -20.05
CA ASP A 120 0.09 -22.66 -21.14
C ASP A 120 0.50 -23.66 -22.25
N LYS A 121 1.80 -23.72 -22.58
CA LYS A 121 2.34 -24.75 -23.50
C LYS A 121 2.13 -26.17 -22.96
N ARG A 122 2.41 -26.41 -21.67
CA ARG A 122 2.17 -27.72 -21.04
C ARG A 122 0.68 -28.06 -20.99
N LEU A 123 -0.17 -27.09 -20.63
CA LEU A 123 -1.62 -27.28 -20.59
C LEU A 123 -2.17 -27.64 -21.97
N ALA A 124 -1.74 -26.93 -23.02
CA ALA A 124 -2.15 -27.21 -24.40
C ALA A 124 -1.72 -28.62 -24.84
N GLN A 125 -0.50 -29.06 -24.52
CA GLN A 125 -0.04 -30.41 -24.82
C GLN A 125 -0.89 -31.49 -24.12
N GLU A 126 -1.23 -31.29 -22.85
CA GLU A 126 -2.09 -32.23 -22.11
C GLU A 126 -3.54 -32.21 -22.63
N GLU A 127 -4.06 -31.07 -23.07
CA GLU A 127 -5.39 -30.97 -23.69
C GLU A 127 -5.47 -31.68 -25.05
N VAL A 128 -4.43 -31.53 -25.88
CA VAL A 128 -4.33 -32.27 -27.16
C VAL A 128 -4.26 -33.77 -26.91
N TRP A 129 -3.48 -34.21 -25.93
CA TRP A 129 -3.36 -35.61 -25.56
C TRP A 129 -4.70 -36.21 -25.08
N ILE A 130 -5.48 -35.48 -24.28
CA ILE A 130 -6.82 -35.93 -23.84
C ILE A 130 -7.78 -36.04 -25.02
N ARG A 131 -7.73 -35.13 -26.00
CA ARG A 131 -8.59 -35.20 -27.20
C ARG A 131 -8.24 -36.37 -28.13
N GLN A 132 -6.97 -36.77 -28.17
CA GLN A 132 -6.49 -37.82 -29.09
C GLN A 132 -6.59 -39.23 -28.56
N GLY A 133 -6.81 -39.46 -27.25
CA GLY A 133 -6.51 -40.76 -26.67
C GLY A 133 -7.39 -41.35 -25.58
N ILE A 134 -8.72 -41.41 -25.72
CA ILE A 134 -9.58 -42.13 -24.75
C ILE A 134 -10.03 -43.51 -25.31
N LYS A 135 -9.19 -44.23 -26.03
CA LYS A 135 -9.58 -45.56 -26.50
C LYS A 135 -8.88 -46.77 -25.83
N ALA A 136 -7.88 -46.58 -24.97
CA ALA A 136 -7.24 -47.71 -24.31
C ALA A 136 -6.75 -47.38 -22.88
N ARG A 137 -7.28 -48.14 -21.88
CA ARG A 137 -6.89 -48.23 -20.47
C ARG A 137 -7.42 -47.19 -19.51
N ARG A 138 -8.60 -47.45 -18.96
CA ARG A 138 -9.33 -46.64 -17.97
C ARG A 138 -8.52 -46.23 -16.72
N THR A 139 -7.74 -47.13 -16.12
CA THR A 139 -7.12 -46.93 -14.81
C THR A 139 -5.90 -46.00 -14.81
N ARG A 140 -5.15 -45.92 -15.92
CA ARG A 140 -3.96 -45.03 -16.05
C ARG A 140 -4.31 -43.62 -16.39
N ASN A 141 -5.54 -43.41 -16.88
CA ASN A 141 -6.02 -42.08 -17.32
C ASN A 141 -6.63 -41.26 -16.17
N GLU A 142 -7.13 -41.87 -15.12
CA GLU A 142 -7.72 -41.14 -13.97
C GLU A 142 -6.69 -40.26 -13.23
N GLY A 143 -5.47 -40.76 -13.06
CA GLY A 143 -4.38 -40.00 -12.45
C GLY A 143 -4.02 -38.76 -13.26
N ARG A 144 -4.00 -38.90 -14.60
CA ARG A 144 -3.64 -37.80 -15.51
C ARG A 144 -4.77 -36.76 -15.65
N VAL A 145 -6.02 -37.21 -15.60
CA VAL A 145 -7.20 -36.34 -15.53
C VAL A 145 -7.24 -35.56 -14.21
N ARG A 146 -6.87 -36.20 -13.08
CA ARG A 146 -6.71 -35.51 -11.78
C ARG A 146 -5.58 -34.50 -11.82
N ALA A 147 -4.44 -34.84 -12.43
CA ALA A 147 -3.31 -33.92 -12.60
C ALA A 147 -3.70 -32.70 -13.46
N LEU A 148 -4.47 -32.88 -14.52
CA LEU A 148 -4.97 -31.76 -15.33
C LEU A 148 -5.96 -30.87 -14.57
N LYS A 149 -6.87 -31.47 -13.79
CA LYS A 149 -7.76 -30.70 -12.91
C LYS A 149 -6.96 -29.92 -11.86
N ALA A 150 -5.93 -30.55 -11.28
CA ALA A 150 -5.02 -29.89 -10.33
C ALA A 150 -4.23 -28.74 -11.00
N MET A 151 -3.73 -28.93 -12.23
CA MET A 151 -3.08 -27.85 -12.99
C MET A 151 -4.02 -26.68 -13.32
N ARG A 152 -5.30 -26.96 -13.63
CA ARG A 152 -6.30 -25.90 -13.85
C ARG A 152 -6.62 -25.14 -12.57
N GLU A 153 -6.68 -25.84 -11.43
CA GLU A 153 -6.87 -25.22 -10.12
C GLU A 153 -5.60 -24.46 -9.69
N GLU A 154 -4.41 -25.01 -9.93
CA GLU A 154 -3.13 -24.35 -9.68
C GLU A 154 -2.97 -23.07 -10.53
N ARG A 155 -3.42 -23.09 -11.81
CA ARG A 155 -3.49 -21.88 -12.65
C ARG A 155 -4.38 -20.81 -12.05
N ARG A 156 -5.46 -21.24 -11.36
CA ARG A 156 -6.37 -20.32 -10.66
C ARG A 156 -5.75 -19.80 -9.37
N GLN A 157 -5.02 -20.65 -8.63
CA GLN A 157 -4.39 -20.31 -7.34
C GLN A 157 -3.04 -19.58 -7.49
N ARG A 158 -2.27 -19.80 -8.56
CA ARG A 158 -1.01 -19.08 -8.83
C ARG A 158 -1.18 -17.57 -8.99
N ARG A 159 -2.43 -17.11 -9.11
CA ARG A 159 -2.75 -15.68 -9.02
C ARG A 159 -2.64 -15.13 -7.58
N GLU A 160 -2.34 -15.95 -6.60
CA GLU A 160 -2.60 -15.63 -5.20
C GLU A 160 -1.41 -15.64 -4.21
N VAL A 161 -0.19 -16.10 -4.47
CA VAL A 161 0.81 -16.24 -3.38
C VAL A 161 2.23 -15.78 -3.74
N MET A 162 2.86 -14.91 -2.93
CA MET A 162 4.15 -15.06 -2.23
C MET A 162 4.49 -13.87 -1.33
N GLY A 163 4.88 -14.17 -0.11
CA GLY A 163 5.31 -13.27 0.94
C GLY A 163 6.56 -13.75 1.69
N THR A 164 6.92 -13.05 2.72
CA THR A 164 7.70 -13.34 3.97
C THR A 164 9.09 -12.67 4.12
N ASN A 165 9.42 -12.15 5.21
CA ASN A 165 9.62 -12.08 6.65
C ASN A 165 11.00 -11.51 7.07
N SER A 166 11.12 -10.69 8.10
CA SER A 166 11.88 -10.96 9.33
C SER A 166 11.95 -9.76 10.29
N SER A 167 12.01 -10.06 11.57
CA SER A 167 11.75 -9.27 12.77
C SER A 167 13.00 -8.65 13.40
N ARG A 168 12.85 -7.48 14.12
CA ARG A 168 13.63 -7.09 15.30
C ARG A 168 12.90 -6.06 16.16
N SER A 169 12.86 -6.30 17.48
CA SER A 169 12.11 -5.56 18.51
C SER A 169 12.76 -4.22 18.90
N GLY A 170 11.95 -3.25 19.33
CA GLY A 170 12.33 -1.97 19.95
C GLY A 170 12.17 -0.72 19.09
N LYS A 171 12.09 -0.86 17.76
CA LYS A 171 11.85 0.23 16.81
C LYS A 171 10.58 0.02 15.96
N ILE A 172 9.72 -0.91 16.37
CA ILE A 172 8.53 -1.28 15.61
C ILE A 172 7.45 -0.23 15.81
N VAL A 173 6.89 0.25 14.69
CA VAL A 173 5.72 1.12 14.62
C VAL A 173 4.48 0.26 14.42
N PHE A 174 4.48 -0.59 13.40
CA PHE A 174 3.44 -1.58 13.15
C PHE A 174 4.07 -2.92 12.83
N GLU A 175 3.48 -3.97 13.39
CA GLU A 175 3.77 -5.36 13.02
C GLU A 175 2.48 -6.01 12.58
N MET A 176 2.48 -6.52 11.37
CA MET A 176 1.35 -7.18 10.72
C MET A 176 1.69 -8.63 10.49
N GLU A 177 0.85 -9.55 10.97
CA GLU A 177 1.03 -11.00 10.83
C GLU A 177 -0.19 -11.61 10.14
N ASP A 178 0.03 -12.18 8.96
CA ASP A 178 -0.95 -12.90 8.13
C ASP A 178 -2.28 -12.16 7.96
N VAL A 179 -2.20 -10.84 7.82
CA VAL A 179 -3.36 -9.96 7.74
C VAL A 179 -4.09 -10.16 6.43
N SER A 180 -5.36 -10.52 6.55
CA SER A 180 -6.29 -10.56 5.42
C SER A 180 -7.49 -9.67 5.69
N TYR A 181 -8.03 -9.07 4.64
CA TYR A 181 -9.24 -8.26 4.72
C TYR A 181 -10.12 -8.45 3.49
N GLU A 182 -11.39 -8.73 3.74
CA GLU A 182 -12.41 -8.93 2.72
C GLU A 182 -13.60 -8.01 2.98
N ILE A 183 -14.17 -7.44 1.92
CA ILE A 183 -15.39 -6.66 1.94
C ILE A 183 -16.31 -7.12 0.81
N GLU A 184 -17.57 -7.42 1.12
CA GLU A 184 -18.60 -7.83 0.15
C GLU A 184 -18.15 -8.96 -0.80
N GLY A 185 -17.43 -9.96 -0.26
CA GLY A 185 -16.91 -11.09 -1.04
C GLY A 185 -15.69 -10.75 -1.91
N LYS A 186 -15.18 -9.51 -1.85
CA LYS A 186 -13.96 -9.09 -2.54
C LYS A 186 -12.79 -9.05 -1.57
N GLN A 187 -11.80 -9.89 -1.81
CA GLN A 187 -10.57 -9.90 -1.02
C GLN A 187 -9.68 -8.71 -1.43
N LEU A 188 -9.47 -7.77 -0.51
CA LEU A 188 -8.63 -6.59 -0.70
C LEU A 188 -7.20 -6.81 -0.22
N LEU A 189 -7.02 -7.62 0.83
CA LEU A 189 -5.72 -8.02 1.39
C LEU A 189 -5.74 -9.51 1.64
N LYS A 190 -4.60 -10.20 1.39
CA LYS A 190 -4.46 -11.63 1.61
C LYS A 190 -3.11 -11.94 2.23
N ASP A 191 -3.14 -12.59 3.41
CA ASP A 191 -2.02 -13.17 4.14
C ASP A 191 -0.76 -12.28 4.13
N PHE A 192 -0.95 -10.98 4.42
CA PHE A 192 0.11 -10.01 4.38
C PHE A 192 0.80 -9.87 5.73
N SER A 193 2.11 -10.07 5.73
CA SER A 193 2.97 -9.88 6.89
C SER A 193 4.04 -8.85 6.58
N THR A 194 4.20 -7.85 7.44
CA THR A 194 5.27 -6.84 7.33
C THR A 194 5.50 -6.15 8.65
N THR A 195 6.69 -5.55 8.79
CA THR A 195 7.04 -4.71 9.93
C THR A 195 7.38 -3.31 9.43
N ILE A 196 6.78 -2.29 10.02
CA ILE A 196 7.08 -0.88 9.82
C ILE A 196 7.92 -0.40 11.00
N LEU A 197 9.09 0.13 10.69
CA LEU A 197 10.05 0.60 11.69
C LEU A 197 10.03 2.12 11.80
N ARG A 198 10.46 2.64 12.96
CA ARG A 198 10.63 4.09 13.14
C ARG A 198 11.63 4.67 12.15
N GLY A 199 11.23 5.76 11.49
CA GLY A 199 12.00 6.43 10.43
C GLY A 199 11.78 5.87 9.03
N ASP A 200 11.00 4.79 8.87
CA ASP A 200 10.62 4.31 7.53
C ASP A 200 9.74 5.33 6.81
N LYS A 201 10.06 5.61 5.55
CA LYS A 201 9.23 6.41 4.64
C LYS A 201 8.70 5.47 3.54
N ILE A 202 7.48 5.00 3.72
CA ILE A 202 6.88 3.92 2.92
C ILE A 202 5.88 4.51 1.94
N ALA A 203 6.12 4.33 0.65
CA ALA A 203 5.14 4.58 -0.38
C ALA A 203 4.28 3.35 -0.63
N LEU A 204 2.97 3.48 -0.49
CA LEU A 204 1.98 2.47 -0.86
C LEU A 204 1.50 2.75 -2.29
N VAL A 205 1.86 1.86 -3.21
CA VAL A 205 1.52 1.97 -4.63
C VAL A 205 0.56 0.87 -5.06
N GLY A 206 -0.16 1.07 -6.15
CA GLY A 206 -1.10 0.08 -6.70
C GLY A 206 -2.21 0.74 -7.51
N PRO A 207 -3.00 -0.04 -8.29
CA PRO A 207 -4.13 0.46 -9.06
C PRO A 207 -5.19 1.15 -8.20
N ASN A 208 -6.04 1.98 -8.83
CA ASN A 208 -7.18 2.56 -8.12
C ASN A 208 -8.18 1.47 -7.70
N GLY A 209 -8.73 1.60 -6.49
CA GLY A 209 -9.68 0.64 -5.92
C GLY A 209 -9.07 -0.69 -5.47
N CYS A 210 -7.74 -0.83 -5.42
CA CYS A 210 -7.09 -2.05 -4.92
C CYS A 210 -7.09 -2.19 -3.39
N GLY A 211 -7.45 -1.12 -2.64
CA GLY A 211 -7.52 -1.17 -1.17
C GLY A 211 -6.45 -0.37 -0.43
N LYS A 212 -5.76 0.60 -1.09
CA LYS A 212 -4.72 1.42 -0.44
C LYS A 212 -5.23 2.19 0.79
N THR A 213 -6.32 2.93 0.62
CA THR A 213 -6.97 3.64 1.75
C THR A 213 -7.48 2.69 2.82
N THR A 214 -7.98 1.49 2.40
CA THR A 214 -8.37 0.42 3.33
C THR A 214 -7.19 -0.05 4.16
N PHE A 215 -6.02 -0.17 3.57
CA PHE A 215 -4.79 -0.51 4.31
C PHE A 215 -4.44 0.53 5.37
N ILE A 216 -4.54 1.83 5.04
CA ILE A 216 -4.36 2.90 6.03
C ILE A 216 -5.38 2.79 7.16
N LYS A 217 -6.66 2.53 6.87
CA LYS A 217 -7.71 2.35 7.89
C LYS A 217 -7.46 1.14 8.79
N LEU A 218 -6.87 0.08 8.27
CA LEU A 218 -6.43 -1.07 9.07
C LEU A 218 -5.30 -0.68 10.03
N LEU A 219 -4.32 0.12 9.58
CA LEU A 219 -3.24 0.63 10.43
C LEU A 219 -3.77 1.56 11.53
N LEU A 220 -4.79 2.38 11.22
CA LEU A 220 -5.47 3.24 12.20
C LEU A 220 -6.32 2.46 13.21
N GLY A 221 -6.64 1.18 12.92
CA GLY A 221 -7.57 0.39 13.73
C GLY A 221 -9.03 0.79 13.57
N GLU A 222 -9.37 1.63 12.57
CA GLU A 222 -10.76 2.01 12.24
C GLU A 222 -11.55 0.81 11.74
N ILE A 223 -10.88 -0.12 11.06
CA ILE A 223 -11.43 -1.39 10.61
C ILE A 223 -10.56 -2.54 11.13
N LYS A 224 -11.20 -3.67 11.43
CA LYS A 224 -10.50 -4.87 11.90
C LYS A 224 -10.20 -5.79 10.72
N PRO A 225 -9.04 -6.46 10.69
CA PRO A 225 -8.75 -7.48 9.69
C PRO A 225 -9.73 -8.65 9.80
N THR A 226 -9.99 -9.33 8.68
CA THR A 226 -10.81 -10.55 8.64
C THR A 226 -10.06 -11.72 9.28
N SER A 227 -8.74 -11.78 9.08
CA SER A 227 -7.83 -12.72 9.75
C SER A 227 -6.47 -12.09 9.96
N GLY A 228 -5.62 -12.71 10.79
CA GLY A 228 -4.33 -12.19 11.18
C GLY A 228 -4.40 -11.13 12.28
N SER A 229 -3.28 -10.51 12.60
CA SER A 229 -3.17 -9.50 13.64
C SER A 229 -2.33 -8.30 13.24
N ILE A 230 -2.69 -7.13 13.78
CA ILE A 230 -1.93 -5.89 13.63
C ILE A 230 -1.57 -5.42 15.03
N HIS A 231 -0.28 -5.38 15.32
CA HIS A 231 0.25 -4.87 16.57
C HIS A 231 0.84 -3.49 16.37
N CYS A 232 0.33 -2.51 17.12
CA CYS A 232 0.91 -1.17 17.19
C CYS A 232 2.00 -1.14 18.24
N GLY A 233 3.10 -0.48 17.95
CA GLY A 233 4.16 -0.21 18.90
C GLY A 233 3.67 0.61 20.09
N THR A 234 4.42 0.60 21.17
CA THR A 234 4.07 1.37 22.39
C THR A 234 4.38 2.85 22.22
N LYS A 235 3.52 3.72 22.77
CA LYS A 235 3.68 5.19 22.77
C LYS A 235 3.81 5.77 21.36
N LEU A 236 2.83 5.45 20.52
CA LEU A 236 2.72 6.02 19.18
C LEU A 236 1.62 7.08 19.15
N ASP A 237 1.98 8.26 18.70
CA ASP A 237 1.04 9.31 18.30
C ASP A 237 0.95 9.27 16.77
N ILE A 238 -0.20 8.83 16.26
CA ILE A 238 -0.44 8.64 14.83
C ILE A 238 -1.28 9.81 14.34
N ALA A 239 -0.79 10.52 13.33
CA ALA A 239 -1.59 11.50 12.62
C ALA A 239 -1.98 10.97 11.24
N TYR A 240 -3.23 11.18 10.85
CA TYR A 240 -3.77 10.80 9.55
C TYR A 240 -4.24 12.05 8.80
N PHE A 241 -3.80 12.14 7.56
CA PHE A 241 -4.22 13.16 6.62
C PHE A 241 -5.00 12.51 5.48
N ASP A 242 -6.32 12.70 5.47
CA ASP A 242 -7.23 12.15 4.46
C ASP A 242 -7.40 13.14 3.30
N GLN A 243 -7.48 12.61 2.08
CA GLN A 243 -7.73 13.37 0.87
C GLN A 243 -9.07 14.15 0.92
N TYR A 244 -10.10 13.58 1.56
CA TYR A 244 -11.47 14.09 1.53
C TYR A 244 -11.98 14.65 2.85
N ARG A 245 -11.29 14.41 3.98
CA ARG A 245 -11.74 14.77 5.32
C ARG A 245 -10.81 15.75 6.01
N ALA A 246 -10.50 16.85 5.36
CA ALA A 246 -10.25 18.05 6.12
C ALA A 246 -11.63 18.56 6.59
N ASP A 247 -12.22 17.93 7.62
CA ASP A 247 -13.36 18.46 8.37
C ASP A 247 -12.89 19.72 9.14
N LEU A 248 -12.45 20.69 8.36
CA LEU A 248 -12.12 22.02 8.84
C LEU A 248 -13.41 22.82 8.81
N ASP A 249 -13.85 23.29 9.95
CA ASP A 249 -14.99 24.17 10.06
C ASP A 249 -14.65 25.52 9.39
N PRO A 250 -15.32 25.90 8.28
CA PRO A 250 -14.97 27.10 7.53
C PRO A 250 -15.09 28.40 8.34
N GLU A 251 -15.89 28.43 9.40
CA GLU A 251 -16.09 29.58 10.27
C GLU A 251 -14.96 29.77 11.30
N LYS A 252 -14.11 28.75 11.48
CA LYS A 252 -12.97 28.79 12.40
C LYS A 252 -11.75 29.43 11.79
N THR A 253 -10.86 29.90 12.64
CA THR A 253 -9.53 30.38 12.23
C THR A 253 -8.52 29.23 12.15
N VAL A 254 -7.35 29.48 11.57
CA VAL A 254 -6.25 28.49 11.51
C VAL A 254 -5.79 28.10 12.90
N MET A 255 -6.03 28.93 13.90
CA MET A 255 -5.59 28.69 15.29
C MET A 255 -6.59 27.86 16.12
N ASP A 256 -7.88 27.83 15.72
CA ASP A 256 -8.97 27.08 16.35
C ASP A 256 -8.97 25.58 15.93
#